data_bf091a2a5282d22aa1aa5f9997f988e7
#
_entry.id   bf091a2a5282d22aa1aa5f9997f988e7
#
_cell.length_a   1.000
_cell.length_b   1.000
_cell.length_c   1.000
_cell.angle_alpha   90.00
_cell.angle_beta   90.00
_cell.angle_gamma   90.00
#
_symmetry.space_group_name_H-M   'P 1'
#
loop_
_entity.id
_entity.type
_entity.pdbx_description
1 polymer ?
#
loop_
_entity_poly.entity_id
_entity_poly.type
_entity_poly.pdbx_seq_one_letter_code
_entity_poly.pdbx_strand_id
1 'polypeptide(L)'
;MVLPRLEEIRKKRKALDLTQREVALGAGVSRVVINQIENRQTLKRKSKKMYTPDYDVADRIFTFLAGQEDSKMKRGKKAGEICATDLKTVCSDDTIKKAKRRMGSNGEISQLPVVDNGECVGLITSNSILNNENAEIVKDAMVGKPTIIPEDMIVTQRIKELLDDSPCILVSYKKSSKLKGVIVAWDLIPKKGKK
;
A
#
# COMPACT_ATOMS: atom_id res chain seq x y z
N MET A 1 -28.03 4.68 7.37
CA MET A 1 -27.34 3.70 6.55
C MET A 1 -27.14 4.34 5.17
N VAL A 2 -25.88 4.63 4.77
CA VAL A 2 -25.59 5.23 3.45
C VAL A 2 -25.53 4.08 2.44
N LEU A 3 -26.39 4.09 1.44
CA LEU A 3 -26.38 3.09 0.37
C LEU A 3 -25.08 3.25 -0.45
N PRO A 4 -24.33 2.17 -0.69
CA PRO A 4 -23.13 2.21 -1.53
C PRO A 4 -23.53 2.67 -2.93
N ARG A 5 -22.70 3.53 -3.53
CA ARG A 5 -22.96 4.05 -4.88
C ARG A 5 -22.69 2.95 -5.90
N LEU A 6 -23.64 2.71 -6.79
CA LEU A 6 -23.51 1.68 -7.86
C LEU A 6 -22.26 1.87 -8.73
N GLU A 7 -21.72 3.08 -8.79
CA GLU A 7 -20.46 3.42 -9.48
C GLU A 7 -19.24 2.74 -8.86
N GLU A 8 -19.30 2.37 -7.57
CA GLU A 8 -18.24 1.69 -6.86
C GLU A 8 -18.10 0.22 -7.29
N ILE A 9 -19.17 -0.41 -7.79
CA ILE A 9 -19.14 -1.82 -8.23
C ILE A 9 -18.02 -2.06 -9.25
N ARG A 10 -17.91 -1.20 -10.26
CA ARG A 10 -16.86 -1.30 -11.28
C ARG A 10 -15.46 -1.11 -10.68
N LYS A 11 -15.30 -0.16 -9.76
CA LYS A 11 -14.03 0.12 -9.10
C LYS A 11 -13.59 -1.07 -8.24
N LYS A 12 -14.49 -1.57 -7.38
CA LYS A 12 -14.25 -2.72 -6.50
C LYS A 12 -13.94 -3.98 -7.30
N ARG A 13 -14.74 -4.28 -8.32
CA ARG A 13 -14.49 -5.43 -9.20
C ARG A 13 -13.10 -5.39 -9.83
N LYS A 14 -12.68 -4.23 -10.38
CA LYS A 14 -11.36 -4.06 -10.98
C LYS A 14 -10.23 -4.17 -9.96
N ALA A 15 -10.40 -3.62 -8.75
CA ALA A 15 -9.43 -3.73 -7.67
C ALA A 15 -9.24 -5.19 -7.18
N LEU A 16 -10.26 -6.01 -7.38
CA LEU A 16 -10.25 -7.44 -7.06
C LEU A 16 -9.80 -8.33 -8.23
N ASP A 17 -9.48 -7.75 -9.40
CA ASP A 17 -9.13 -8.44 -10.65
C ASP A 17 -10.22 -9.41 -11.15
N LEU A 18 -11.48 -9.14 -10.79
CA LEU A 18 -12.63 -9.97 -11.18
C LEU A 18 -13.18 -9.56 -12.54
N THR A 19 -13.65 -10.54 -13.31
CA THR A 19 -14.44 -10.30 -14.51
C THR A 19 -15.90 -10.00 -14.17
N GLN A 20 -16.64 -9.37 -15.08
CA GLN A 20 -18.10 -9.18 -14.92
C GLN A 20 -18.85 -10.50 -14.76
N ARG A 21 -18.34 -11.58 -15.38
CA ARG A 21 -18.93 -12.93 -15.31
C ARG A 21 -18.76 -13.51 -13.91
N GLU A 22 -17.61 -13.36 -13.28
CA GLU A 22 -17.34 -13.85 -11.93
C GLU A 22 -18.20 -13.13 -10.90
N VAL A 23 -18.31 -11.80 -11.01
CA VAL A 23 -19.20 -11.03 -10.13
C VAL A 23 -20.67 -11.45 -10.32
N ALA A 24 -21.12 -11.63 -11.56
CA ALA A 24 -22.47 -12.06 -11.86
C ALA A 24 -22.78 -13.43 -11.27
N LEU A 25 -21.86 -14.38 -11.46
CA LEU A 25 -22.00 -15.75 -10.92
C LEU A 25 -22.01 -15.75 -9.39
N GLY A 26 -21.05 -15.03 -8.77
CA GLY A 26 -20.92 -15.00 -7.32
C GLY A 26 -22.06 -14.26 -6.60
N ALA A 27 -22.65 -13.24 -7.22
CA ALA A 27 -23.79 -12.50 -6.70
C ALA A 27 -25.16 -13.13 -7.10
N GLY A 28 -25.17 -14.20 -7.89
CA GLY A 28 -26.40 -14.82 -8.37
C GLY A 28 -27.24 -13.91 -9.28
N VAL A 29 -26.58 -13.10 -10.13
CA VAL A 29 -27.24 -12.18 -11.08
C VAL A 29 -26.76 -12.46 -12.51
N SER A 30 -27.48 -11.92 -13.53
CA SER A 30 -27.01 -12.07 -14.89
C SER A 30 -25.83 -11.11 -15.20
N ARG A 31 -24.92 -11.53 -16.10
CA ARG A 31 -23.84 -10.65 -16.59
C ARG A 31 -24.37 -9.37 -17.21
N VAL A 32 -25.56 -9.42 -17.83
CA VAL A 32 -26.21 -8.25 -18.44
C VAL A 32 -26.49 -7.18 -17.39
N VAL A 33 -26.94 -7.58 -16.20
CA VAL A 33 -27.16 -6.66 -15.05
C VAL A 33 -25.87 -5.96 -14.66
N ILE A 34 -24.78 -6.69 -14.47
CA ILE A 34 -23.47 -6.09 -14.13
C ILE A 34 -23.02 -5.10 -15.21
N ASN A 35 -23.14 -5.50 -16.48
CA ASN A 35 -22.77 -4.62 -17.61
C ASN A 35 -23.62 -3.35 -17.62
N GLN A 36 -24.92 -3.43 -17.44
CA GLN A 36 -25.83 -2.28 -17.40
C GLN A 36 -25.51 -1.33 -16.25
N ILE A 37 -25.18 -1.85 -15.06
CA ILE A 37 -24.79 -1.05 -13.90
C ILE A 37 -23.48 -0.33 -14.18
N GLU A 38 -22.46 -1.02 -14.69
CA GLU A 38 -21.13 -0.45 -14.93
C GLU A 38 -21.10 0.56 -16.07
N ASN A 39 -22.00 0.46 -17.04
CA ASN A 39 -22.05 1.35 -18.22
C ASN A 39 -23.12 2.45 -18.10
N ARG A 40 -23.67 2.68 -16.92
CA ARG A 40 -24.74 3.70 -16.68
C ARG A 40 -24.39 5.08 -17.24
N GLN A 41 -23.15 5.53 -17.10
CA GLN A 41 -22.73 6.87 -17.58
C GLN A 41 -22.68 6.94 -19.12
N THR A 42 -22.32 5.86 -19.79
CA THR A 42 -22.29 5.80 -21.25
C THR A 42 -23.71 5.76 -21.84
N LEU A 43 -24.65 5.15 -21.12
CA LEU A 43 -26.05 5.04 -21.55
C LEU A 43 -26.82 6.36 -21.38
N LYS A 44 -26.45 7.23 -20.42
CA LYS A 44 -27.01 8.59 -20.27
C LYS A 44 -26.89 9.43 -21.56
N ARG A 45 -25.83 9.23 -22.35
CA ARG A 45 -25.59 9.98 -23.59
C ARG A 45 -26.48 9.55 -24.76
N LYS A 46 -27.19 8.40 -24.66
CA LYS A 46 -27.95 7.79 -25.78
C LYS A 46 -29.46 7.73 -25.55
N SER A 47 -30.01 8.53 -24.65
CA SER A 47 -31.49 8.59 -24.37
C SER A 47 -32.13 7.24 -24.02
N LYS A 48 -31.37 6.22 -23.65
CA LYS A 48 -31.91 4.95 -23.22
C LYS A 48 -32.27 4.97 -21.74
N LYS A 49 -33.40 4.38 -21.40
CA LYS A 49 -33.86 4.21 -20.00
C LYS A 49 -32.76 3.56 -19.18
N MET A 50 -32.30 4.26 -18.16
CA MET A 50 -31.19 3.82 -17.30
C MET A 50 -31.67 2.68 -16.40
N TYR A 51 -31.00 1.53 -16.49
CA TYR A 51 -31.30 0.42 -15.59
C TYR A 51 -30.93 0.78 -14.15
N THR A 52 -31.87 0.63 -13.25
CA THR A 52 -31.67 0.76 -11.81
C THR A 52 -31.96 -0.60 -11.19
N PRO A 53 -30.98 -1.29 -10.62
CA PRO A 53 -31.23 -2.57 -9.97
C PRO A 53 -32.10 -2.39 -8.74
N ASP A 54 -32.88 -3.38 -8.41
CA ASP A 54 -33.57 -3.45 -7.14
C ASP A 54 -32.56 -3.53 -5.99
N TYR A 55 -32.98 -3.12 -4.80
CA TYR A 55 -32.14 -3.11 -3.61
C TYR A 55 -31.49 -4.48 -3.36
N ASP A 56 -32.27 -5.57 -3.45
CA ASP A 56 -31.80 -6.94 -3.27
C ASP A 56 -30.67 -7.31 -4.25
N VAL A 57 -30.78 -6.92 -5.50
CA VAL A 57 -29.76 -7.15 -6.52
C VAL A 57 -28.48 -6.37 -6.20
N ALA A 58 -28.61 -5.12 -5.79
CA ALA A 58 -27.47 -4.30 -5.41
C ALA A 58 -26.78 -4.85 -4.15
N ASP A 59 -27.55 -5.23 -3.14
CA ASP A 59 -27.06 -5.80 -1.88
C ASP A 59 -26.27 -7.10 -2.12
N ARG A 60 -26.80 -8.02 -2.91
CA ARG A 60 -26.10 -9.28 -3.26
C ARG A 60 -24.76 -9.02 -3.96
N ILE A 61 -24.69 -8.04 -4.85
CA ILE A 61 -23.44 -7.67 -5.53
C ILE A 61 -22.43 -7.12 -4.54
N PHE A 62 -22.84 -6.19 -3.65
CA PHE A 62 -21.93 -5.59 -2.67
C PHE A 62 -21.49 -6.60 -1.62
N THR A 63 -22.37 -7.48 -1.15
CA THR A 63 -22.05 -8.57 -0.22
C THR A 63 -21.05 -9.53 -0.82
N PHE A 64 -21.21 -9.92 -2.09
CA PHE A 64 -20.23 -10.76 -2.78
C PHE A 64 -18.87 -10.06 -2.89
N LEU A 65 -18.84 -8.79 -3.33
CA LEU A 65 -17.59 -8.03 -3.47
C LEU A 65 -16.88 -7.84 -2.12
N ALA A 66 -17.61 -7.55 -1.05
CA ALA A 66 -17.06 -7.46 0.30
C ALA A 66 -16.44 -8.79 0.76
N GLY A 67 -17.12 -9.93 0.52
CA GLY A 67 -16.56 -11.25 0.82
C GLY A 67 -15.29 -11.58 0.02
N GLN A 68 -15.18 -11.10 -1.21
CA GLN A 68 -13.95 -11.22 -2.01
C GLN A 68 -12.82 -10.31 -1.51
N GLU A 69 -13.14 -9.08 -1.07
CA GLU A 69 -12.19 -8.18 -0.41
C GLU A 69 -11.60 -8.85 0.84
N ASP A 70 -12.45 -9.40 1.71
CA ASP A 70 -12.02 -10.11 2.92
C ASP A 70 -11.17 -11.35 2.59
N SER A 71 -11.53 -12.10 1.56
CA SER A 71 -10.78 -13.26 1.11
C SER A 71 -9.42 -12.88 0.52
N LYS A 72 -9.35 -11.79 -0.25
CA LYS A 72 -8.10 -11.25 -0.80
C LYS A 72 -7.21 -10.71 0.31
N MET A 73 -7.79 -10.03 1.32
CA MET A 73 -7.06 -9.60 2.51
C MET A 73 -6.45 -10.79 3.26
N LYS A 74 -7.22 -11.86 3.48
CA LYS A 74 -6.72 -13.08 4.16
C LYS A 74 -5.64 -13.84 3.38
N ARG A 75 -5.61 -13.72 2.05
CA ARG A 75 -4.61 -14.37 1.15
C ARG A 75 -3.45 -13.47 0.77
N GLY A 76 -3.49 -12.18 1.13
CA GLY A 76 -2.41 -11.23 0.86
C GLY A 76 -1.12 -11.61 1.57
N LYS A 77 0.03 -11.27 0.98
CA LYS A 77 1.33 -11.40 1.66
C LYS A 77 1.37 -10.49 2.87
N LYS A 78 2.00 -10.94 3.93
CA LYS A 78 2.25 -10.11 5.11
C LYS A 78 3.43 -9.18 4.88
N ALA A 79 3.43 -8.04 5.54
CA ALA A 79 4.51 -7.06 5.48
C ALA A 79 5.88 -7.69 5.81
N GLY A 80 5.91 -8.56 6.82
CA GLY A 80 7.12 -9.28 7.23
C GLY A 80 7.63 -10.32 6.22
N GLU A 81 6.84 -10.70 5.21
CA GLU A 81 7.24 -11.64 4.15
C GLU A 81 7.86 -10.93 2.96
N ILE A 82 7.60 -9.63 2.80
CA ILE A 82 8.08 -8.85 1.66
C ILE A 82 9.14 -7.82 2.04
N CYS A 83 9.24 -7.44 3.33
CA CYS A 83 10.22 -6.45 3.77
C CYS A 83 11.66 -6.96 3.57
N ALA A 84 12.55 -6.05 3.20
CA ALA A 84 13.99 -6.30 3.25
C ALA A 84 14.44 -6.30 4.72
N THR A 85 15.06 -7.41 5.16
CA THR A 85 15.44 -7.61 6.58
C THR A 85 16.86 -7.17 6.91
N ASP A 86 17.72 -6.92 5.90
CA ASP A 86 19.05 -6.33 6.09
C ASP A 86 18.92 -4.81 6.31
N LEU A 87 18.38 -4.46 7.48
CA LEU A 87 18.07 -3.07 7.83
C LEU A 87 19.32 -2.38 8.37
N LYS A 88 19.90 -1.47 7.59
CA LYS A 88 20.96 -0.58 8.05
C LYS A 88 20.32 0.64 8.73
N THR A 89 20.81 0.98 9.90
CA THR A 89 20.33 2.11 10.72
C THR A 89 21.49 3.03 11.13
N VAL A 90 21.18 4.24 11.55
CA VAL A 90 22.12 5.19 12.18
C VAL A 90 21.50 5.75 13.46
N CYS A 91 22.33 6.32 14.35
CA CYS A 91 21.86 7.06 15.51
C CYS A 91 21.75 8.55 15.17
N SER A 92 20.97 9.30 15.92
CA SER A 92 20.80 10.75 15.73
C SER A 92 22.09 11.52 15.91
N ASP A 93 22.97 11.07 16.80
CA ASP A 93 24.28 11.68 17.07
C ASP A 93 25.39 11.19 16.10
N ASP A 94 25.09 10.30 15.20
CA ASP A 94 26.05 9.87 14.18
C ASP A 94 26.37 11.01 13.21
N THR A 95 27.60 11.02 12.68
CA THR A 95 28.00 12.03 11.67
C THR A 95 27.33 11.74 10.32
N ILE A 96 27.06 12.80 9.55
CA ILE A 96 26.58 12.70 8.17
C ILE A 96 27.53 11.83 7.31
N LYS A 97 28.86 11.94 7.56
CA LYS A 97 29.85 11.08 6.90
C LYS A 97 29.60 9.60 7.14
N LYS A 98 29.21 9.22 8.38
CA LYS A 98 28.87 7.84 8.73
C LYS A 98 27.58 7.39 8.03
N ALA A 99 26.55 8.26 7.98
CA ALA A 99 25.32 7.99 7.25
C ALA A 99 25.58 7.76 5.75
N LYS A 100 26.32 8.67 5.09
CA LYS A 100 26.72 8.52 3.67
C LYS A 100 27.45 7.20 3.41
N ARG A 101 28.39 6.82 4.28
CA ARG A 101 29.12 5.55 4.14
C ARG A 101 28.17 4.35 4.26
N ARG A 102 27.15 4.40 5.13
CA ARG A 102 26.15 3.32 5.28
C ARG A 102 25.17 3.25 4.11
N MET A 103 24.91 4.37 3.45
CA MET A 103 24.10 4.40 2.21
C MET A 103 24.82 3.76 1.02
N GLY A 104 26.15 3.61 1.11
CA GLY A 104 27.00 3.05 0.05
C GLY A 104 27.51 4.10 -0.93
N SER A 105 28.70 3.82 -1.51
CA SER A 105 29.39 4.75 -2.44
C SER A 105 28.61 5.02 -3.73
N ASN A 106 27.75 4.08 -4.13
CA ASN A 106 26.98 4.14 -5.39
C ASN A 106 25.49 4.49 -5.15
N GLY A 107 25.11 4.95 -3.95
CA GLY A 107 23.72 5.28 -3.64
C GLY A 107 22.79 4.06 -3.62
N GLU A 108 23.31 2.87 -3.26
CA GLU A 108 22.54 1.62 -3.18
C GLU A 108 21.36 1.74 -2.20
N ILE A 109 21.53 2.55 -1.16
CA ILE A 109 20.50 2.83 -0.15
C ILE A 109 20.32 4.35 -0.10
N SER A 110 19.12 4.81 -0.42
CA SER A 110 18.77 6.24 -0.44
C SER A 110 18.20 6.76 0.89
N GLN A 111 17.91 5.88 1.83
CA GLN A 111 17.34 6.23 3.14
C GLN A 111 17.77 5.25 4.23
N LEU A 112 18.02 5.77 5.44
CA LEU A 112 18.32 4.98 6.63
C LEU A 112 17.41 5.41 7.78
N PRO A 113 16.77 4.46 8.49
CA PRO A 113 16.11 4.76 9.75
C PRO A 113 17.11 5.26 10.79
N VAL A 114 16.70 6.30 11.50
CA VAL A 114 17.43 6.82 12.66
C VAL A 114 16.86 6.16 13.90
N VAL A 115 17.71 5.44 14.64
CA VAL A 115 17.29 4.62 15.78
C VAL A 115 18.12 4.98 17.00
N ASP A 116 17.47 5.49 18.05
CA ASP A 116 18.05 5.77 19.33
C ASP A 116 17.40 4.91 20.40
N ASN A 117 18.18 4.30 21.26
CA ASN A 117 17.71 3.43 22.34
C ASN A 117 16.75 2.30 21.88
N GLY A 118 16.90 1.85 20.63
CA GLY A 118 16.07 0.79 20.05
C GLY A 118 14.75 1.29 19.45
N GLU A 119 14.47 2.58 19.48
CA GLU A 119 13.30 3.21 18.88
C GLU A 119 13.65 4.02 17.65
N CYS A 120 12.80 3.95 16.63
CA CYS A 120 12.93 4.80 15.45
C CYS A 120 12.53 6.23 15.81
N VAL A 121 13.47 7.17 15.68
CA VAL A 121 13.25 8.60 15.99
C VAL A 121 13.09 9.45 14.72
N GLY A 122 13.50 8.94 13.56
CA GLY A 122 13.40 9.66 12.29
C GLY A 122 13.89 8.83 11.11
N LEU A 123 14.03 9.51 9.99
CA LEU A 123 14.58 8.96 8.75
C LEU A 123 15.61 9.95 8.20
N ILE A 124 16.79 9.46 7.79
CA ILE A 124 17.74 10.26 7.02
C ILE A 124 17.74 9.78 5.58
N THR A 125 17.62 10.71 4.64
CA THR A 125 17.56 10.40 3.21
C THR A 125 18.68 11.12 2.45
N SER A 126 19.00 10.65 1.25
CA SER A 126 19.95 11.34 0.37
C SER A 126 19.49 12.78 0.11
N ASN A 127 18.18 12.99 -0.12
CA ASN A 127 17.63 14.33 -0.35
C ASN A 127 17.71 15.20 0.91
N SER A 128 17.45 14.66 2.10
CA SER A 128 17.54 15.44 3.32
C SER A 128 18.98 15.88 3.63
N ILE A 129 19.96 15.05 3.28
CA ILE A 129 21.39 15.43 3.38
C ILE A 129 21.76 16.53 2.36
N LEU A 130 21.25 16.44 1.14
CA LEU A 130 21.49 17.46 0.11
C LEU A 130 20.88 18.83 0.48
N ASN A 131 19.69 18.81 1.09
CA ASN A 131 19.00 20.03 1.51
C ASN A 131 19.59 20.66 2.79
N ASN A 132 20.46 19.94 3.52
CA ASN A 132 21.10 20.38 4.75
C ASN A 132 22.63 20.20 4.64
N GLU A 133 23.26 20.87 3.68
CA GLU A 133 24.68 20.69 3.35
C GLU A 133 25.64 21.00 4.53
N ASN A 134 25.23 21.88 5.42
CA ASN A 134 25.99 22.28 6.61
C ASN A 134 25.77 21.39 7.82
N ALA A 135 24.90 20.35 7.72
CA ALA A 135 24.67 19.45 8.83
C ALA A 135 25.90 18.56 9.08
N GLU A 136 26.36 18.51 10.31
CA GLU A 136 27.48 17.65 10.71
C GLU A 136 26.98 16.30 11.27
N ILE A 137 25.83 16.32 11.98
CA ILE A 137 25.23 15.15 12.59
C ILE A 137 23.88 14.81 11.96
N VAL A 138 23.46 13.56 12.09
CA VAL A 138 22.22 13.02 11.50
C VAL A 138 20.99 13.78 11.99
N LYS A 139 20.96 14.17 13.27
CA LYS A 139 19.84 14.89 13.88
C LYS A 139 19.50 16.20 13.16
N ASP A 140 20.48 16.89 12.61
CA ASP A 140 20.29 18.19 11.96
C ASP A 140 19.74 18.07 10.53
N ALA A 141 19.84 16.87 9.92
CA ALA A 141 19.39 16.61 8.57
C ALA A 141 18.29 15.55 8.47
N MET A 142 17.95 14.86 9.57
CA MET A 142 16.88 13.85 9.52
C MET A 142 15.51 14.48 9.36
N VAL A 143 14.60 13.73 8.75
CA VAL A 143 13.17 14.04 8.64
C VAL A 143 12.37 13.26 9.66
N GLY A 144 11.08 13.57 9.78
CA GLY A 144 10.18 12.94 10.73
C GLY A 144 10.13 11.41 10.64
N LYS A 145 9.52 10.78 11.63
CA LYS A 145 9.37 9.32 11.69
C LYS A 145 8.61 8.81 10.48
N PRO A 146 9.13 7.79 9.77
CA PRO A 146 8.36 7.11 8.74
C PRO A 146 7.22 6.30 9.37
N THR A 147 6.25 5.92 8.54
CA THR A 147 5.19 4.99 8.96
C THR A 147 5.79 3.64 9.36
N ILE A 148 5.39 3.12 10.52
CA ILE A 148 5.78 1.80 11.03
C ILE A 148 4.54 0.92 11.05
N ILE A 149 4.64 -0.28 10.47
CA ILE A 149 3.56 -1.26 10.45
C ILE A 149 4.03 -2.59 11.06
N PRO A 150 3.12 -3.37 11.69
CA PRO A 150 3.49 -4.69 12.21
C PRO A 150 3.73 -5.70 11.09
N GLU A 151 4.60 -6.67 11.34
CA GLU A 151 4.98 -7.71 10.35
C GLU A 151 3.83 -8.58 9.87
N ASP A 152 2.76 -8.71 10.66
CA ASP A 152 1.57 -9.49 10.31
C ASP A 152 0.50 -8.68 9.56
N MET A 153 0.73 -7.39 9.32
CA MET A 153 -0.15 -6.57 8.48
C MET A 153 -0.14 -7.10 7.04
N ILE A 154 -1.33 -7.26 6.49
CA ILE A 154 -1.49 -7.73 5.11
C ILE A 154 -1.25 -6.57 4.13
N VAL A 155 -0.46 -6.86 3.10
CA VAL A 155 -0.14 -5.89 2.04
C VAL A 155 -1.36 -5.66 1.17
N THR A 156 -1.93 -4.47 1.32
CA THR A 156 -3.12 -4.01 0.59
C THR A 156 -2.78 -2.79 -0.26
N GLN A 157 -3.78 -2.28 -0.98
CA GLN A 157 -3.68 -1.01 -1.69
C GLN A 157 -3.26 0.15 -0.77
N ARG A 158 -3.66 0.12 0.52
CA ARG A 158 -3.28 1.15 1.50
C ARG A 158 -1.75 1.25 1.71
N ILE A 159 -1.01 0.15 1.62
CA ILE A 159 0.46 0.18 1.73
C ILE A 159 1.06 0.91 0.51
N LYS A 160 0.46 0.78 -0.67
CA LYS A 160 0.89 1.53 -1.86
C LYS A 160 0.66 3.03 -1.66
N GLU A 161 -0.53 3.41 -1.18
CA GLU A 161 -0.86 4.81 -0.87
C GLU A 161 0.09 5.43 0.17
N LEU A 162 0.48 4.67 1.19
CA LEU A 162 1.46 5.11 2.18
C LEU A 162 2.86 5.33 1.59
N LEU A 163 3.22 4.60 0.53
CA LEU A 163 4.49 4.77 -0.17
C LEU A 163 4.47 5.90 -1.21
N ASP A 164 3.30 6.42 -1.59
CA ASP A 164 3.20 7.64 -2.40
C ASP A 164 3.61 8.88 -1.58
N ASP A 165 3.34 8.87 -0.26
CA ASP A 165 3.64 9.96 0.67
C ASP A 165 4.98 9.80 1.42
N SER A 166 5.58 8.60 1.39
CA SER A 166 6.79 8.28 2.15
C SER A 166 7.76 7.42 1.32
N PRO A 167 9.07 7.70 1.37
CA PRO A 167 10.06 6.93 0.61
C PRO A 167 10.15 5.46 1.05
N CYS A 168 9.70 5.15 2.25
CA CYS A 168 9.67 3.79 2.78
C CYS A 168 8.66 3.63 3.92
N ILE A 169 8.33 2.39 4.20
CA ILE A 169 7.57 1.96 5.38
C ILE A 169 8.46 1.02 6.18
N LEU A 170 8.57 1.26 7.48
CA LEU A 170 9.28 0.35 8.37
C LEU A 170 8.34 -0.75 8.87
N VAL A 171 8.90 -1.93 9.03
CA VAL A 171 8.18 -3.09 9.55
C VAL A 171 8.74 -3.44 10.92
N SER A 172 7.87 -3.52 11.92
CA SER A 172 8.23 -3.95 13.28
C SER A 172 7.86 -5.41 13.52
N TYR A 173 8.55 -6.04 14.47
CA TYR A 173 8.11 -7.34 14.96
C TYR A 173 6.74 -7.22 15.66
N LYS A 174 5.96 -8.29 15.58
CA LYS A 174 4.68 -8.38 16.26
C LYS A 174 4.87 -8.18 17.76
N LYS A 175 4.11 -7.25 18.34
CA LYS A 175 4.16 -6.91 19.78
C LYS A 175 5.50 -6.30 20.26
N SER A 176 6.31 -5.74 19.37
CA SER A 176 7.57 -5.09 19.73
C SER A 176 7.79 -3.82 18.92
N SER A 177 8.41 -2.81 19.52
CA SER A 177 8.87 -1.61 18.81
C SER A 177 10.14 -1.85 17.99
N LYS A 178 10.77 -3.04 18.13
CA LYS A 178 11.97 -3.39 17.35
C LYS A 178 11.65 -3.50 15.87
N LEU A 179 12.48 -2.86 15.07
CA LEU A 179 12.36 -2.93 13.61
C LEU A 179 12.81 -4.30 13.10
N LYS A 180 12.01 -4.85 12.17
CA LYS A 180 12.32 -6.09 11.45
C LYS A 180 12.94 -5.81 10.09
N GLY A 181 12.44 -4.80 9.40
CA GLY A 181 12.85 -4.49 8.03
C GLY A 181 12.19 -3.24 7.48
N VAL A 182 12.37 -3.06 6.18
CA VAL A 182 11.86 -1.92 5.41
C VAL A 182 11.16 -2.42 4.16
N ILE A 183 10.09 -1.72 3.77
CA ILE A 183 9.39 -1.88 2.49
C ILE A 183 9.57 -0.59 1.71
N VAL A 184 10.00 -0.70 0.46
CA VAL A 184 10.04 0.39 -0.52
C VAL A 184 9.12 0.06 -1.69
N ALA A 185 8.81 1.05 -2.54
CA ALA A 185 7.91 0.85 -3.67
C ALA A 185 8.36 -0.30 -4.60
N TRP A 186 9.67 -0.51 -4.73
CA TRP A 186 10.25 -1.58 -5.54
C TRP A 186 9.87 -2.99 -5.05
N ASP A 187 9.67 -3.20 -3.74
CA ASP A 187 9.31 -4.50 -3.16
C ASP A 187 7.88 -4.92 -3.52
N LEU A 188 7.04 -3.96 -3.91
CA LEU A 188 5.65 -4.21 -4.32
C LEU A 188 5.52 -4.55 -5.81
N ILE A 189 6.58 -4.40 -6.60
CA ILE A 189 6.57 -4.76 -8.01
C ILE A 189 6.61 -6.28 -8.14
N PRO A 190 5.66 -6.91 -8.86
CA PRO A 190 5.68 -8.34 -9.06
C PRO A 190 6.98 -8.77 -9.74
N LYS A 191 7.79 -9.56 -9.05
CA LYS A 191 8.97 -10.20 -9.69
C LYS A 191 8.42 -11.15 -10.76
N LYS A 192 8.69 -10.85 -12.05
CA LYS A 192 8.40 -11.79 -13.13
C LYS A 192 9.06 -13.12 -12.76
N GLY A 193 8.23 -14.15 -12.53
CA GLY A 193 8.72 -15.47 -12.20
C GLY A 193 9.77 -15.88 -13.23
N LYS A 194 10.93 -16.30 -12.75
CA LYS A 194 11.86 -17.04 -13.62
C LYS A 194 11.10 -18.29 -14.10
N LYS A 195 10.78 -18.33 -15.40
CA LYS A 195 10.36 -19.55 -16.08
C LYS A 195 11.49 -20.55 -16.05
#